data_a26a34cd68b30668a684b059b7b2040f
#
_entry.id   a26a34cd68b30668a684b059b7b2040f
#
_cell.length_a   1.000
_cell.length_b   1.000
_cell.length_c   1.000
_cell.angle_alpha   90.00
_cell.angle_beta   90.00
_cell.angle_gamma   90.00
#
_symmetry.space_group_name_H-M   'P 1'
#
loop_
_entity.id
_entity.type
_entity.pdbx_description
1 polymer ?
#
loop_
_entity_poly.entity_id
_entity_poly.type
_entity_poly.pdbx_seq_one_letter_code
_entity_poly.pdbx_strand_id
1 'polypeptide(L)'
;MELVEQLIARAKANKQRIVLPEGTEERTLKAANQILTDGVADLIILGNVDEIHELAKQWGLGNIDKATIIDPATSPKKEEYAELLAELRKKKGMTIEEARKKVLDPLYFGCMIIKSGDADGQLAGARNTTGNVLRPALQIIKTAPGITCVSGAMLLLTHAPECGDNGVLVMGDVAVTPVPDANQLAQIAVCTARTAKAVAGIDPRVAMLSFSTKGSAKHEVVDKVVEALGIAKELDPTLKIDGELQADAALVPSVGASKAPGSEIAGKANVLVVPSLEVGNICLLYTSDAADE
;
A
#
# COMPACT_ATOMS: atom_id res chain seq x y z
N MET A 1 12.12 -20.08 -6.89
CA MET A 1 10.85 -19.44 -7.33
C MET A 1 10.98 -17.96 -6.99
N GLU A 2 10.89 -17.11 -7.97
CA GLU A 2 10.94 -15.65 -7.74
C GLU A 2 9.75 -15.19 -6.90
N LEU A 3 9.88 -14.08 -6.19
CA LEU A 3 8.83 -13.56 -5.30
C LEU A 3 7.49 -13.39 -6.03
N VAL A 4 7.52 -12.83 -7.25
CA VAL A 4 6.31 -12.61 -8.06
C VAL A 4 5.58 -13.93 -8.37
N GLU A 5 6.30 -14.99 -8.72
CA GLU A 5 5.70 -16.33 -8.95
C GLU A 5 5.04 -16.88 -7.69
N GLN A 6 5.67 -16.66 -6.52
CA GLN A 6 5.10 -17.06 -5.23
C GLN A 6 3.80 -16.29 -4.93
N LEU A 7 3.78 -14.98 -5.19
CA LEU A 7 2.59 -14.13 -5.02
C LEU A 7 1.45 -14.59 -5.92
N ILE A 8 1.73 -14.85 -7.19
CA ILE A 8 0.75 -15.37 -8.16
C ILE A 8 0.20 -16.75 -7.70
N ALA A 9 1.06 -17.64 -7.27
CA ALA A 9 0.65 -18.97 -6.80
C ALA A 9 -0.26 -18.86 -5.55
N ARG A 10 0.08 -17.99 -4.60
CA ARG A 10 -0.74 -17.72 -3.40
C ARG A 10 -2.09 -17.10 -3.76
N ALA A 11 -2.11 -16.13 -4.67
CA ALA A 11 -3.34 -15.50 -5.13
C ALA A 11 -4.27 -16.51 -5.82
N LYS A 12 -3.74 -17.37 -6.69
CA LYS A 12 -4.52 -18.44 -7.34
C LYS A 12 -5.08 -19.47 -6.35
N ALA A 13 -4.34 -19.78 -5.29
CA ALA A 13 -4.78 -20.71 -4.25
C ALA A 13 -5.86 -20.13 -3.34
N ASN A 14 -5.94 -18.82 -3.20
CA ASN A 14 -6.91 -18.12 -2.36
C ASN A 14 -7.40 -16.86 -3.09
N LYS A 15 -8.20 -17.06 -4.14
CA LYS A 15 -8.72 -15.96 -4.96
C LYS A 15 -9.51 -14.96 -4.15
N GLN A 16 -9.20 -13.70 -4.35
CA GLN A 16 -9.89 -12.57 -3.76
C GLN A 16 -10.75 -11.87 -4.82
N ARG A 17 -11.83 -11.23 -4.39
CA ARG A 17 -12.71 -10.40 -5.20
C ARG A 17 -12.19 -8.98 -5.16
N ILE A 18 -11.65 -8.50 -6.27
CA ILE A 18 -11.00 -7.18 -6.36
C ILE A 18 -11.84 -6.24 -7.20
N VAL A 19 -12.15 -5.07 -6.64
CA VAL A 19 -12.85 -3.98 -7.33
C VAL A 19 -11.85 -3.13 -8.11
N LEU A 20 -12.15 -2.91 -9.38
CA LEU A 20 -11.44 -1.98 -10.27
C LEU A 20 -12.38 -0.82 -10.61
N PRO A 21 -12.30 0.32 -9.91
CA PRO A 21 -13.27 1.42 -10.07
C PRO A 21 -13.04 2.26 -11.32
N GLU A 22 -11.90 2.12 -12.01
CA GLU A 22 -11.52 2.87 -13.19
C GLU A 22 -11.75 2.02 -14.47
N GLY A 23 -12.97 1.48 -14.63
CA GLY A 23 -13.30 0.46 -15.61
C GLY A 23 -13.29 0.90 -17.08
N THR A 24 -13.16 2.19 -17.38
CA THR A 24 -13.01 2.70 -18.76
C THR A 24 -11.58 3.14 -19.08
N GLU A 25 -10.64 2.86 -18.17
CA GLU A 25 -9.23 3.16 -18.37
C GLU A 25 -8.52 1.99 -19.06
N GLU A 26 -7.76 2.28 -20.13
CA GLU A 26 -7.17 1.28 -21.02
C GLU A 26 -6.23 0.31 -20.29
N ARG A 27 -5.31 0.83 -19.47
CA ARG A 27 -4.35 0.01 -18.70
C ARG A 27 -5.07 -0.88 -17.70
N THR A 28 -6.12 -0.36 -17.06
CA THR A 28 -6.96 -1.11 -16.11
C THR A 28 -7.66 -2.27 -16.80
N LEU A 29 -8.28 -2.06 -17.97
CA LEU A 29 -8.94 -3.13 -18.70
C LEU A 29 -7.96 -4.15 -19.28
N LYS A 30 -6.80 -3.73 -19.78
CA LYS A 30 -5.75 -4.65 -20.24
C LYS A 30 -5.23 -5.52 -19.08
N ALA A 31 -4.96 -4.92 -17.92
CA ALA A 31 -4.57 -5.66 -16.73
C ALA A 31 -5.68 -6.63 -16.26
N ALA A 32 -6.93 -6.17 -16.24
CA ALA A 32 -8.07 -7.01 -15.89
C ALA A 32 -8.19 -8.23 -16.81
N ASN A 33 -8.04 -8.03 -18.12
CA ASN A 33 -8.07 -9.14 -19.10
C ASN A 33 -6.96 -10.17 -18.83
N GLN A 34 -5.74 -9.72 -18.47
CA GLN A 34 -4.64 -10.61 -18.13
C GLN A 34 -4.92 -11.37 -16.82
N ILE A 35 -5.37 -10.68 -15.77
CA ILE A 35 -5.72 -11.28 -14.47
C ILE A 35 -6.79 -12.36 -14.60
N LEU A 36 -7.83 -12.09 -15.43
CA LEU A 36 -8.90 -13.03 -15.72
C LEU A 36 -8.44 -14.23 -16.57
N THR A 37 -7.48 -14.00 -17.47
CA THR A 37 -6.85 -15.07 -18.25
C THR A 37 -6.05 -16.00 -17.34
N ASP A 38 -5.25 -15.43 -16.46
CA ASP A 38 -4.36 -16.16 -15.56
C ASP A 38 -5.10 -16.74 -14.35
N GLY A 39 -6.30 -16.27 -14.07
CA GLY A 39 -7.13 -16.73 -12.96
C GLY A 39 -6.57 -16.34 -11.59
N VAL A 40 -5.95 -15.16 -11.48
CA VAL A 40 -5.29 -14.66 -10.26
C VAL A 40 -6.28 -14.11 -9.25
N ALA A 41 -7.35 -13.44 -9.72
CA ALA A 41 -8.39 -12.86 -8.89
C ALA A 41 -9.75 -12.93 -9.59
N ASP A 42 -10.83 -12.79 -8.82
CA ASP A 42 -12.16 -12.51 -9.34
C ASP A 42 -12.35 -11.00 -9.38
N LEU A 43 -12.78 -10.44 -10.51
CA LEU A 43 -12.82 -8.99 -10.71
C LEU A 43 -14.23 -8.44 -10.72
N ILE A 44 -14.40 -7.28 -10.10
CA ILE A 44 -15.58 -6.41 -10.17
C ILE A 44 -15.13 -5.10 -10.81
N ILE A 45 -15.57 -4.83 -12.03
CA ILE A 45 -15.19 -3.64 -12.78
C ILE A 45 -16.35 -2.62 -12.70
N LEU A 46 -16.03 -1.38 -12.30
CA LEU A 46 -17.05 -0.34 -12.18
C LEU A 46 -17.04 0.61 -13.37
N GLY A 47 -18.22 0.89 -13.88
CA GLY A 47 -18.45 1.83 -14.97
C GLY A 47 -19.66 1.44 -15.81
N ASN A 48 -19.93 2.22 -16.86
CA ASN A 48 -21.02 1.90 -17.78
C ASN A 48 -20.74 0.59 -18.50
N VAL A 49 -21.70 -0.34 -18.42
CA VAL A 49 -21.54 -1.73 -18.91
C VAL A 49 -21.28 -1.76 -20.41
N ASP A 50 -22.09 -1.03 -21.20
CA ASP A 50 -21.99 -1.01 -22.66
C ASP A 50 -20.66 -0.38 -23.12
N GLU A 51 -20.25 0.73 -22.48
CA GLU A 51 -18.98 1.39 -22.76
C GLU A 51 -17.78 0.47 -22.47
N ILE A 52 -17.78 -0.25 -21.34
CA ILE A 52 -16.71 -1.21 -21.01
C ILE A 52 -16.63 -2.32 -22.04
N HIS A 53 -17.75 -2.89 -22.48
CA HIS A 53 -17.77 -3.92 -23.52
C HIS A 53 -17.30 -3.40 -24.89
N GLU A 54 -17.68 -2.16 -25.26
CA GLU A 54 -17.20 -1.55 -26.50
C GLU A 54 -15.68 -1.33 -26.47
N LEU A 55 -15.15 -0.80 -25.38
CA LEU A 55 -13.71 -0.62 -25.19
C LEU A 55 -12.96 -1.96 -25.17
N ALA A 56 -13.49 -2.97 -24.49
CA ALA A 56 -12.91 -4.31 -24.49
C ALA A 56 -12.83 -4.89 -25.91
N LYS A 57 -13.88 -4.72 -26.70
CA LYS A 57 -13.90 -5.14 -28.12
C LYS A 57 -12.90 -4.36 -28.95
N GLN A 58 -12.84 -3.04 -28.77
CA GLN A 58 -11.91 -2.16 -29.49
C GLN A 58 -10.46 -2.56 -29.25
N TRP A 59 -10.12 -2.97 -28.03
CA TRP A 59 -8.75 -3.34 -27.62
C TRP A 59 -8.49 -4.86 -27.70
N GLY A 60 -9.45 -5.66 -28.19
CA GLY A 60 -9.28 -7.11 -28.34
C GLY A 60 -9.18 -7.89 -27.02
N LEU A 61 -9.84 -7.42 -25.97
CA LEU A 61 -9.80 -7.99 -24.63
C LEU A 61 -10.91 -9.04 -24.43
N GLY A 62 -10.65 -10.28 -24.82
CA GLY A 62 -11.65 -11.34 -24.91
C GLY A 62 -12.08 -11.99 -23.59
N ASN A 63 -11.50 -11.61 -22.44
CA ASN A 63 -11.83 -12.23 -21.16
C ASN A 63 -12.60 -11.30 -20.20
N ILE A 64 -12.86 -10.05 -20.57
CA ILE A 64 -13.55 -9.07 -19.71
C ILE A 64 -14.95 -9.56 -19.31
N ASP A 65 -15.64 -10.33 -20.15
CA ASP A 65 -16.94 -10.93 -19.84
C ASP A 65 -16.91 -11.92 -18.65
N LYS A 66 -15.74 -12.34 -18.20
CA LYS A 66 -15.59 -13.15 -16.98
C LYS A 66 -15.66 -12.33 -15.69
N ALA A 67 -15.52 -10.99 -15.78
CA ALA A 67 -15.67 -10.09 -14.64
C ALA A 67 -17.14 -9.78 -14.37
N THR A 68 -17.45 -9.42 -13.12
CA THR A 68 -18.72 -8.76 -12.80
C THR A 68 -18.58 -7.27 -13.13
N ILE A 69 -19.39 -6.76 -14.06
CA ILE A 69 -19.39 -5.33 -14.41
C ILE A 69 -20.60 -4.67 -13.74
N ILE A 70 -20.36 -3.57 -13.01
CA ILE A 70 -21.40 -2.85 -12.26
C ILE A 70 -21.32 -1.35 -12.60
N ASP A 71 -22.44 -0.81 -13.07
CA ASP A 71 -22.60 0.64 -13.19
C ASP A 71 -23.17 1.20 -11.87
N PRO A 72 -22.42 2.05 -11.14
CA PRO A 72 -22.92 2.70 -9.92
C PRO A 72 -24.23 3.46 -10.12
N ALA A 73 -24.47 4.02 -11.32
CA ALA A 73 -25.66 4.81 -11.61
C ALA A 73 -26.95 3.96 -11.66
N THR A 74 -26.86 2.72 -12.17
CA THR A 74 -28.00 1.82 -12.38
C THR A 74 -28.04 0.65 -11.40
N SER A 75 -27.04 0.51 -10.53
CA SER A 75 -26.95 -0.58 -9.56
C SER A 75 -28.17 -0.65 -8.64
N PRO A 76 -28.76 -1.83 -8.42
CA PRO A 76 -29.84 -2.02 -7.46
C PRO A 76 -29.43 -1.75 -6.01
N LYS A 77 -28.13 -1.85 -5.69
CA LYS A 77 -27.57 -1.56 -4.34
C LYS A 77 -27.28 -0.09 -4.10
N LYS A 78 -27.51 0.79 -5.06
CA LYS A 78 -27.18 2.22 -4.93
C LYS A 78 -27.82 2.88 -3.73
N GLU A 79 -29.10 2.64 -3.48
CA GLU A 79 -29.81 3.26 -2.34
C GLU A 79 -29.34 2.68 -1.00
N GLU A 80 -29.18 1.36 -0.90
CA GLU A 80 -28.64 0.68 0.27
C GLU A 80 -27.25 1.24 0.65
N TYR A 81 -26.39 1.44 -0.34
CA TYR A 81 -25.05 1.99 -0.12
C TYR A 81 -25.09 3.48 0.27
N ALA A 82 -26.05 4.25 -0.26
CA ALA A 82 -26.22 5.65 0.13
C ALA A 82 -26.69 5.76 1.61
N GLU A 83 -27.63 4.94 2.02
CA GLU A 83 -28.12 4.89 3.41
C GLU A 83 -26.99 4.47 4.37
N LEU A 84 -26.23 3.42 4.02
CA LEU A 84 -25.10 2.96 4.82
C LEU A 84 -24.00 4.04 4.90
N LEU A 85 -23.68 4.73 3.80
CA LEU A 85 -22.70 5.82 3.80
C LEU A 85 -23.14 6.99 4.67
N ALA A 86 -24.41 7.39 4.58
CA ALA A 86 -24.98 8.44 5.42
C ALA A 86 -24.87 8.08 6.91
N GLU A 87 -25.20 6.86 7.30
CA GLU A 87 -25.08 6.40 8.69
C GLU A 87 -23.62 6.37 9.16
N LEU A 88 -22.69 5.83 8.36
CA LEU A 88 -21.25 5.81 8.67
C LEU A 88 -20.68 7.22 8.89
N ARG A 89 -21.23 8.22 8.20
CA ARG A 89 -20.74 9.61 8.19
C ARG A 89 -21.67 10.58 8.96
N LYS A 90 -22.71 10.10 9.62
CA LYS A 90 -23.69 10.87 10.38
C LYS A 90 -23.05 11.84 11.39
N LYS A 91 -22.05 11.37 12.14
CA LYS A 91 -21.29 12.21 13.10
C LYS A 91 -20.48 13.34 12.42
N LYS A 92 -20.31 13.29 11.12
CA LYS A 92 -19.64 14.32 10.30
C LYS A 92 -20.64 15.17 9.51
N GLY A 93 -21.94 15.03 9.78
CA GLY A 93 -22.99 15.84 9.19
C GLY A 93 -23.40 15.47 7.76
N MET A 94 -23.02 14.29 7.26
CA MET A 94 -23.41 13.87 5.90
C MET A 94 -24.89 13.61 5.83
N THR A 95 -25.57 14.26 4.87
CA THR A 95 -26.99 14.02 4.57
C THR A 95 -27.16 12.83 3.63
N ILE A 96 -28.38 12.29 3.56
CA ILE A 96 -28.68 11.21 2.61
C ILE A 96 -28.56 11.67 1.14
N GLU A 97 -28.91 12.91 0.85
CA GLU A 97 -28.79 13.51 -0.49
C GLU A 97 -27.30 13.61 -0.93
N GLU A 98 -26.43 13.98 0.01
CA GLU A 98 -24.98 14.00 -0.23
C GLU A 98 -24.43 12.59 -0.43
N ALA A 99 -24.89 11.62 0.37
CA ALA A 99 -24.48 10.23 0.24
C ALA A 99 -24.91 9.63 -1.10
N ARG A 100 -26.17 9.88 -1.55
CA ARG A 100 -26.68 9.47 -2.87
C ARG A 100 -25.83 10.00 -4.02
N LYS A 101 -25.30 11.22 -3.91
CA LYS A 101 -24.39 11.78 -4.94
C LYS A 101 -23.01 11.11 -4.87
N LYS A 102 -22.50 10.87 -3.65
CA LYS A 102 -21.16 10.30 -3.48
C LYS A 102 -21.05 8.86 -3.90
N VAL A 103 -22.08 8.04 -3.69
CA VAL A 103 -22.05 6.64 -4.13
C VAL A 103 -22.09 6.46 -5.65
N LEU A 104 -22.35 7.51 -6.41
CA LEU A 104 -22.21 7.47 -7.88
C LEU A 104 -20.74 7.55 -8.32
N ASP A 105 -19.85 8.01 -7.46
CA ASP A 105 -18.40 7.99 -7.69
C ASP A 105 -17.91 6.54 -7.54
N PRO A 106 -17.27 5.95 -8.56
CA PRO A 106 -16.80 4.57 -8.54
C PRO A 106 -15.85 4.26 -7.38
N LEU A 107 -15.02 5.22 -6.94
CA LEU A 107 -14.11 5.04 -5.79
C LEU A 107 -14.90 4.86 -4.48
N TYR A 108 -15.97 5.65 -4.29
CA TYR A 108 -16.86 5.49 -3.14
C TYR A 108 -17.68 4.21 -3.26
N PHE A 109 -18.24 3.92 -4.43
CA PHE A 109 -19.04 2.72 -4.66
C PHE A 109 -18.23 1.45 -4.39
N GLY A 110 -16.99 1.36 -4.88
CA GLY A 110 -16.10 0.24 -4.62
C GLY A 110 -15.79 0.05 -3.14
N CYS A 111 -15.53 1.13 -2.40
CA CYS A 111 -15.38 1.06 -0.94
C CYS A 111 -16.66 0.56 -0.24
N MET A 112 -17.85 0.89 -0.76
CA MET A 112 -19.11 0.38 -0.22
C MET A 112 -19.29 -1.10 -0.49
N ILE A 113 -18.92 -1.60 -1.66
CA ILE A 113 -18.91 -3.05 -1.98
C ILE A 113 -18.07 -3.81 -0.95
N ILE A 114 -16.84 -3.32 -0.66
CA ILE A 114 -15.96 -3.94 0.34
C ILE A 114 -16.59 -3.86 1.73
N LYS A 115 -17.13 -2.69 2.11
CA LYS A 115 -17.72 -2.48 3.42
C LYS A 115 -18.92 -3.39 3.69
N SER A 116 -19.66 -3.76 2.64
CA SER A 116 -20.79 -4.69 2.69
C SER A 116 -20.37 -6.17 2.62
N GLY A 117 -19.09 -6.47 2.46
CA GLY A 117 -18.57 -7.84 2.37
C GLY A 117 -18.74 -8.50 1.00
N ASP A 118 -19.10 -7.73 -0.03
CA ASP A 118 -19.29 -8.23 -1.39
C ASP A 118 -17.97 -8.29 -2.20
N ALA A 119 -16.90 -7.63 -1.70
CA ALA A 119 -15.53 -7.73 -2.22
C ALA A 119 -14.51 -7.68 -1.09
N ASP A 120 -13.27 -8.03 -1.41
CA ASP A 120 -12.17 -8.20 -0.46
C ASP A 120 -11.15 -7.06 -0.54
N GLY A 121 -11.06 -6.39 -1.69
CA GLY A 121 -10.15 -5.27 -1.91
C GLY A 121 -10.52 -4.40 -3.11
N GLN A 122 -9.88 -3.23 -3.20
CA GLN A 122 -9.99 -2.31 -4.34
C GLN A 122 -8.60 -1.90 -4.80
N LEU A 123 -8.36 -1.92 -6.10
CA LEU A 123 -7.16 -1.40 -6.73
C LEU A 123 -7.54 -0.23 -7.64
N ALA A 124 -6.95 0.94 -7.40
CA ALA A 124 -7.23 2.17 -8.12
C ALA A 124 -5.98 3.07 -8.18
N GLY A 125 -6.01 4.09 -9.02
CA GLY A 125 -4.95 5.08 -9.15
C GLY A 125 -4.40 5.24 -10.57
N ALA A 126 -4.95 4.53 -11.54
CA ALA A 126 -4.57 4.69 -12.95
C ALA A 126 -4.97 6.06 -13.52
N ARG A 127 -6.09 6.63 -13.07
CA ARG A 127 -6.59 7.98 -13.43
C ARG A 127 -6.64 8.94 -12.24
N ASN A 128 -6.79 8.40 -11.03
CA ASN A 128 -7.04 9.18 -9.84
C ASN A 128 -5.76 9.45 -9.06
N THR A 129 -5.67 10.62 -8.44
CA THR A 129 -4.60 10.93 -7.51
C THR A 129 -4.71 10.08 -6.25
N THR A 130 -3.59 9.85 -5.55
CA THR A 130 -3.54 9.15 -4.26
C THR A 130 -4.58 9.70 -3.27
N GLY A 131 -4.73 11.03 -3.18
CA GLY A 131 -5.70 11.66 -2.29
C GLY A 131 -7.16 11.33 -2.63
N ASN A 132 -7.50 11.19 -3.92
CA ASN A 132 -8.85 10.81 -4.35
C ASN A 132 -9.17 9.35 -4.00
N VAL A 133 -8.20 8.45 -4.15
CA VAL A 133 -8.36 7.03 -3.78
C VAL A 133 -8.45 6.84 -2.28
N LEU A 134 -7.56 7.48 -1.52
CA LEU A 134 -7.50 7.31 -0.06
C LEU A 134 -8.68 7.96 0.68
N ARG A 135 -9.27 9.03 0.15
CA ARG A 135 -10.38 9.72 0.81
C ARG A 135 -11.59 8.82 1.08
N PRO A 136 -12.19 8.10 0.12
CA PRO A 136 -13.27 7.15 0.39
C PRO A 136 -12.81 5.98 1.27
N ALA A 137 -11.62 5.44 1.06
CA ALA A 137 -11.07 4.37 1.88
C ALA A 137 -11.01 4.77 3.37
N LEU A 138 -10.45 5.93 3.70
CA LEU A 138 -10.39 6.45 5.07
C LEU A 138 -11.77 6.77 5.65
N GLN A 139 -12.71 7.20 4.82
CA GLN A 139 -14.05 7.55 5.28
C GLN A 139 -14.92 6.32 5.58
N ILE A 140 -14.75 5.23 4.85
CA ILE A 140 -15.62 4.04 4.83
C ILE A 140 -14.94 2.85 5.48
N ILE A 141 -13.75 2.46 4.99
CA ILE A 141 -13.00 1.28 5.46
C ILE A 141 -12.29 1.59 6.77
N LYS A 142 -11.64 2.76 6.85
CA LYS A 142 -10.79 3.23 7.96
C LYS A 142 -9.47 2.47 8.06
N THR A 143 -8.70 2.80 9.09
CA THR A 143 -7.43 2.13 9.43
C THR A 143 -7.67 0.86 10.26
N ALA A 144 -6.68 -0.02 10.29
CA ALA A 144 -6.69 -1.17 11.19
C ALA A 144 -6.76 -0.73 12.67
N PRO A 145 -7.31 -1.57 13.58
CA PRO A 145 -7.35 -1.25 15.00
C PRO A 145 -5.97 -0.92 15.56
N GLY A 146 -5.89 0.16 16.34
CA GLY A 146 -4.65 0.65 16.94
C GLY A 146 -3.74 1.46 16.00
N ILE A 147 -4.10 1.59 14.72
CA ILE A 147 -3.36 2.38 13.73
C ILE A 147 -4.12 3.67 13.42
N THR A 148 -3.44 4.79 13.54
CA THR A 148 -4.01 6.14 13.29
C THR A 148 -3.42 6.82 12.06
N CYS A 149 -2.33 6.28 11.51
CA CYS A 149 -1.59 6.79 10.37
C CYS A 149 -1.67 5.80 9.20
N VAL A 150 -1.99 6.29 8.01
CA VAL A 150 -1.88 5.51 6.77
C VAL A 150 -0.50 5.69 6.18
N SER A 151 0.12 4.62 5.74
CA SER A 151 1.43 4.64 5.09
C SER A 151 1.46 3.73 3.88
N GLY A 152 2.30 4.07 2.91
CA GLY A 152 2.63 3.23 1.79
C GLY A 152 3.86 2.36 2.08
N ALA A 153 3.86 1.12 1.60
CA ALA A 153 5.03 0.26 1.60
C ALA A 153 5.32 -0.19 0.17
N MET A 154 6.58 -0.09 -0.24
CA MET A 154 7.02 -0.48 -1.58
C MET A 154 7.94 -1.71 -1.45
N LEU A 155 7.68 -2.74 -2.25
CA LEU A 155 8.57 -3.89 -2.39
C LEU A 155 9.58 -3.59 -3.50
N LEU A 156 10.86 -3.70 -3.19
CA LEU A 156 11.96 -3.50 -4.13
C LEU A 156 12.63 -4.84 -4.42
N LEU A 157 12.64 -5.24 -5.68
CA LEU A 157 13.37 -6.39 -6.18
C LEU A 157 14.68 -5.91 -6.78
N THR A 158 15.76 -6.04 -6.03
CA THR A 158 17.07 -5.51 -6.44
C THR A 158 17.86 -6.54 -7.24
N HIS A 159 18.83 -6.08 -8.04
CA HIS A 159 19.81 -6.94 -8.69
C HIS A 159 21.01 -7.30 -7.79
N ALA A 160 20.91 -6.99 -6.49
CA ALA A 160 21.92 -7.19 -5.46
C ALA A 160 21.44 -8.24 -4.45
N PRO A 161 21.64 -9.54 -4.68
CA PRO A 161 21.13 -10.60 -3.82
C PRO A 161 21.70 -10.57 -2.39
N GLU A 162 22.81 -9.88 -2.18
CA GLU A 162 23.42 -9.62 -0.88
C GLU A 162 22.65 -8.60 -0.04
N CYS A 163 21.76 -7.81 -0.64
CA CYS A 163 20.92 -6.83 0.06
C CYS A 163 19.58 -7.45 0.47
N GLY A 164 19.12 -7.15 1.67
CA GLY A 164 17.83 -7.59 2.18
C GLY A 164 17.71 -9.12 2.32
N ASP A 165 16.64 -9.69 1.78
CA ASP A 165 16.43 -11.14 1.68
C ASP A 165 16.51 -11.57 0.21
N ASN A 166 17.69 -12.02 -0.23
CA ASN A 166 17.95 -12.41 -1.62
C ASN A 166 17.55 -11.30 -2.63
N GLY A 167 17.90 -10.07 -2.33
CA GLY A 167 17.58 -8.90 -3.17
C GLY A 167 16.19 -8.32 -2.94
N VAL A 168 15.40 -8.85 -2.00
CA VAL A 168 14.09 -8.28 -1.65
C VAL A 168 14.24 -7.31 -0.46
N LEU A 169 13.84 -6.08 -0.68
CA LEU A 169 13.74 -5.01 0.32
C LEU A 169 12.29 -4.49 0.39
N VAL A 170 11.90 -3.98 1.54
CA VAL A 170 10.62 -3.25 1.69
C VAL A 170 10.92 -1.87 2.26
N MET A 171 10.40 -0.83 1.64
CA MET A 171 10.61 0.56 2.04
C MET A 171 9.29 1.21 2.42
N GLY A 172 9.24 1.95 3.51
CA GLY A 172 8.10 2.76 3.99
C GLY A 172 8.56 4.03 4.70
N ASP A 173 7.81 5.12 4.68
CA ASP A 173 6.70 5.49 3.80
C ASP A 173 7.24 6.31 2.63
N VAL A 174 6.84 5.96 1.44
CA VAL A 174 7.35 6.60 0.20
C VAL A 174 6.22 7.24 -0.63
N ALA A 175 4.97 7.23 -0.11
CA ALA A 175 3.81 7.57 -0.94
C ALA A 175 2.69 8.37 -0.25
N VAL A 176 2.58 8.39 1.08
CA VAL A 176 1.36 8.86 1.76
C VAL A 176 1.59 9.99 2.76
N THR A 177 2.46 9.81 3.76
CA THR A 177 2.64 10.76 4.87
C THR A 177 3.87 11.65 4.66
N PRO A 178 3.71 12.94 4.30
CA PRO A 178 4.84 13.78 3.90
C PRO A 178 5.90 13.96 4.98
N VAL A 179 5.50 14.43 6.15
CA VAL A 179 6.38 14.71 7.29
C VAL A 179 5.79 14.04 8.53
N PRO A 180 6.07 12.76 8.77
CA PRO A 180 5.56 12.07 9.95
C PRO A 180 6.19 12.63 11.23
N ASP A 181 5.39 12.75 12.29
CA ASP A 181 5.90 12.91 13.65
C ASP A 181 6.48 11.58 14.17
N ALA A 182 7.03 11.57 15.38
CA ALA A 182 7.65 10.36 15.95
C ALA A 182 6.64 9.21 16.13
N ASN A 183 5.40 9.49 16.54
CA ASN A 183 4.35 8.49 16.69
C ASN A 183 3.92 7.90 15.35
N GLN A 184 3.75 8.76 14.33
CA GLN A 184 3.43 8.33 12.98
C GLN A 184 4.57 7.49 12.38
N LEU A 185 5.82 7.93 12.55
CA LEU A 185 6.99 7.21 12.04
C LEU A 185 7.13 5.83 12.70
N ALA A 186 6.84 5.71 13.99
CA ALA A 186 6.79 4.43 14.70
C ALA A 186 5.71 3.50 14.12
N GLN A 187 4.50 4.01 13.87
CA GLN A 187 3.42 3.23 13.25
C GLN A 187 3.77 2.82 11.83
N ILE A 188 4.41 3.69 11.04
CA ILE A 188 4.93 3.38 9.71
C ILE A 188 5.88 2.19 9.79
N ALA A 189 6.82 2.19 10.74
CA ALA A 189 7.76 1.08 10.91
C ALA A 189 7.07 -0.26 11.19
N VAL A 190 6.13 -0.27 12.14
CA VAL A 190 5.35 -1.47 12.48
C VAL A 190 4.50 -1.95 11.31
N CYS A 191 3.82 -1.03 10.61
CA CYS A 191 2.96 -1.37 9.46
C CYS A 191 3.79 -1.88 8.28
N THR A 192 4.94 -1.26 7.98
CA THR A 192 5.84 -1.70 6.91
C THR A 192 6.39 -3.09 7.18
N ALA A 193 6.78 -3.38 8.43
CA ALA A 193 7.23 -4.71 8.84
C ALA A 193 6.13 -5.77 8.69
N ARG A 194 4.88 -5.45 9.09
CA ARG A 194 3.73 -6.34 8.89
C ARG A 194 3.47 -6.62 7.42
N THR A 195 3.56 -5.60 6.57
CA THR A 195 3.44 -5.73 5.11
C THR A 195 4.56 -6.62 4.54
N ALA A 196 5.81 -6.41 4.94
CA ALA A 196 6.94 -7.23 4.52
C ALA A 196 6.70 -8.72 4.84
N LYS A 197 6.24 -9.01 6.05
CA LYS A 197 5.91 -10.39 6.46
C LYS A 197 4.73 -10.96 5.69
N ALA A 198 3.65 -10.21 5.55
CA ALA A 198 2.41 -10.69 4.93
C ALA A 198 2.54 -10.88 3.42
N VAL A 199 3.15 -9.92 2.73
CA VAL A 199 3.25 -9.89 1.27
C VAL A 199 4.50 -10.62 0.80
N ALA A 200 5.69 -10.19 1.21
CA ALA A 200 6.95 -10.78 0.78
C ALA A 200 7.30 -12.10 1.48
N GLY A 201 6.66 -12.42 2.62
CA GLY A 201 6.93 -13.65 3.37
C GLY A 201 8.28 -13.66 4.09
N ILE A 202 8.92 -12.51 4.23
CA ILE A 202 10.23 -12.36 4.87
C ILE A 202 10.10 -12.12 6.39
N ASP A 203 11.16 -12.45 7.15
CA ASP A 203 11.27 -12.09 8.57
C ASP A 203 11.80 -10.65 8.69
N PRO A 204 10.97 -9.68 9.14
CA PRO A 204 11.34 -8.27 9.07
C PRO A 204 12.51 -7.93 10.00
N ARG A 205 13.55 -7.32 9.45
CA ARG A 205 14.68 -6.69 10.13
C ARG A 205 14.66 -5.20 9.77
N VAL A 206 14.08 -4.40 10.66
CA VAL A 206 13.72 -3.00 10.38
C VAL A 206 14.85 -2.06 10.75
N ALA A 207 15.30 -1.25 9.81
CA ALA A 207 16.19 -0.12 10.03
C ALA A 207 15.44 1.21 9.96
N MET A 208 15.45 1.97 11.05
CA MET A 208 14.99 3.36 11.09
C MET A 208 16.09 4.25 10.51
N LEU A 209 15.87 4.79 9.29
CA LEU A 209 16.91 5.50 8.56
C LEU A 209 17.06 6.95 8.98
N SER A 210 18.31 7.41 8.97
CA SER A 210 18.70 8.80 9.21
C SER A 210 20.03 9.09 8.50
N PHE A 211 20.47 10.35 8.49
CA PHE A 211 21.83 10.71 8.13
C PHE A 211 22.82 10.48 9.29
N SER A 212 22.36 10.10 10.47
CA SER A 212 23.12 9.71 11.65
C SER A 212 23.12 8.20 11.85
N THR A 213 24.18 7.67 12.47
CA THR A 213 24.23 6.29 12.96
C THR A 213 24.67 6.32 14.43
N LYS A 214 23.78 5.87 15.33
CA LYS A 214 24.05 5.70 16.77
C LYS A 214 24.65 6.95 17.42
N GLY A 215 24.04 8.11 17.18
CA GLY A 215 24.44 9.38 17.78
C GLY A 215 25.63 10.08 17.10
N SER A 216 25.99 9.68 15.87
CA SER A 216 27.08 10.32 15.10
C SER A 216 26.78 11.77 14.73
N ALA A 217 25.51 12.19 14.72
CA ALA A 217 25.08 13.56 14.53
C ALA A 217 23.96 13.94 15.53
N LYS A 218 23.84 15.23 15.83
CA LYS A 218 22.80 15.78 16.71
C LYS A 218 21.95 16.80 15.93
N HIS A 219 20.67 16.50 15.78
CA HIS A 219 19.72 17.38 15.11
C HIS A 219 18.29 16.91 15.44
N GLU A 220 17.31 17.81 15.44
CA GLU A 220 15.91 17.49 15.75
C GLU A 220 15.32 16.38 14.87
N VAL A 221 15.71 16.31 13.59
CA VAL A 221 15.25 15.23 12.69
C VAL A 221 15.87 13.87 13.05
N VAL A 222 17.04 13.84 13.70
CA VAL A 222 17.65 12.62 14.26
C VAL A 222 16.90 12.22 15.53
N ASP A 223 16.66 13.20 16.42
CA ASP A 223 15.96 12.98 17.69
C ASP A 223 14.56 12.39 17.44
N LYS A 224 13.84 12.88 16.40
CA LYS A 224 12.57 12.31 15.95
C LYS A 224 12.67 10.82 15.63
N VAL A 225 13.71 10.39 14.92
CA VAL A 225 13.90 8.98 14.54
C VAL A 225 14.22 8.12 15.76
N VAL A 226 15.03 8.63 16.68
CA VAL A 226 15.37 7.95 17.94
C VAL A 226 14.12 7.80 18.82
N GLU A 227 13.30 8.85 18.94
CA GLU A 227 12.03 8.80 19.66
C GLU A 227 11.07 7.78 19.01
N ALA A 228 10.93 7.82 17.69
CA ALA A 228 10.10 6.88 16.95
C ALA A 228 10.53 5.42 17.14
N LEU A 229 11.83 5.15 17.21
CA LEU A 229 12.35 3.81 17.53
C LEU A 229 11.88 3.33 18.90
N GLY A 230 11.93 4.20 19.91
CA GLY A 230 11.43 3.89 21.26
C GLY A 230 9.96 3.51 21.23
N ILE A 231 9.13 4.35 20.61
CA ILE A 231 7.69 4.12 20.47
C ILE A 231 7.39 2.84 19.67
N ALA A 232 8.13 2.56 18.59
CA ALA A 232 7.92 1.35 17.78
C ALA A 232 8.19 0.07 18.59
N LYS A 233 9.21 0.07 19.45
CA LYS A 233 9.49 -1.05 20.38
C LYS A 233 8.41 -1.23 21.46
N GLU A 234 7.74 -0.16 21.87
CA GLU A 234 6.59 -0.25 22.78
C GLU A 234 5.34 -0.77 22.05
N LEU A 235 5.11 -0.34 20.81
CA LEU A 235 3.98 -0.79 20.00
C LEU A 235 4.06 -2.27 19.59
N ASP A 236 5.27 -2.76 19.32
CA ASP A 236 5.53 -4.16 19.00
C ASP A 236 6.88 -4.61 19.59
N PRO A 237 6.89 -5.11 20.85
CA PRO A 237 8.12 -5.56 21.52
C PRO A 237 8.80 -6.76 20.84
N THR A 238 8.11 -7.44 19.92
CA THR A 238 8.66 -8.60 19.20
C THR A 238 9.36 -8.21 17.90
N LEU A 239 9.20 -6.95 17.47
CA LEU A 239 9.74 -6.46 16.22
C LEU A 239 11.27 -6.34 16.29
N LYS A 240 11.96 -6.98 15.36
CA LYS A 240 13.40 -6.82 15.17
C LYS A 240 13.66 -5.46 14.50
N ILE A 241 13.91 -4.43 15.30
CA ILE A 241 14.05 -3.05 14.86
C ILE A 241 15.22 -2.36 15.53
N ASP A 242 15.98 -1.58 14.77
CA ASP A 242 17.05 -0.75 15.30
C ASP A 242 17.20 0.56 14.51
N GLY A 243 17.91 1.52 15.06
CA GLY A 243 18.15 2.87 14.53
C GLY A 243 18.76 3.77 15.60
N GLU A 244 19.03 5.01 15.30
CA GLU A 244 19.00 5.49 13.89
C GLU A 244 20.23 4.96 13.14
N LEU A 245 20.06 4.64 11.88
CA LEU A 245 21.09 4.10 11.00
C LEU A 245 21.15 4.87 9.68
N GLN A 246 22.36 5.13 9.18
CA GLN A 246 22.53 5.51 7.78
C GLN A 246 22.25 4.30 6.87
N ALA A 247 21.86 4.54 5.61
CA ALA A 247 21.49 3.48 4.69
C ALA A 247 22.64 2.47 4.44
N ASP A 248 23.87 2.94 4.32
CA ASP A 248 25.05 2.10 4.19
C ASP A 248 25.29 1.22 5.44
N ALA A 249 25.10 1.78 6.63
CA ALA A 249 25.19 1.03 7.88
C ALA A 249 24.04 0.02 8.05
N ALA A 250 22.86 0.30 7.52
CA ALA A 250 21.73 -0.62 7.55
C ALA A 250 21.90 -1.83 6.61
N LEU A 251 22.49 -1.60 5.41
CA LEU A 251 22.52 -2.59 4.33
C LEU A 251 23.87 -3.32 4.17
N VAL A 252 25.00 -2.65 4.45
CA VAL A 252 26.33 -3.21 4.19
C VAL A 252 26.92 -3.79 5.47
N PRO A 253 27.18 -5.12 5.53
CA PRO A 253 27.62 -5.79 6.76
C PRO A 253 28.88 -5.20 7.40
N SER A 254 29.91 -4.87 6.58
CA SER A 254 31.15 -4.30 7.07
C SER A 254 30.97 -2.89 7.64
N VAL A 255 30.09 -2.09 7.04
CA VAL A 255 29.77 -0.74 7.52
C VAL A 255 28.93 -0.82 8.80
N GLY A 256 27.94 -1.71 8.84
CA GLY A 256 27.13 -1.96 10.02
C GLY A 256 27.96 -2.41 11.23
N ALA A 257 28.89 -3.34 11.04
CA ALA A 257 29.80 -3.80 12.07
C ALA A 257 30.71 -2.68 12.61
N SER A 258 31.14 -1.76 11.74
CA SER A 258 32.00 -0.63 12.10
C SER A 258 31.24 0.50 12.80
N LYS A 259 30.11 0.94 12.23
CA LYS A 259 29.36 2.13 12.68
C LYS A 259 28.34 1.84 13.80
N ALA A 260 27.83 0.60 13.88
CA ALA A 260 26.83 0.19 14.86
C ALA A 260 27.19 -1.17 15.50
N PRO A 261 28.34 -1.30 16.18
CA PRO A 261 28.77 -2.55 16.77
C PRO A 261 27.73 -3.02 17.80
N GLY A 262 27.38 -4.32 17.76
CA GLY A 262 26.36 -4.92 18.62
C GLY A 262 24.91 -4.78 18.13
N SER A 263 24.63 -4.09 17.04
CA SER A 263 23.32 -4.08 16.43
C SER A 263 23.03 -5.41 15.70
N GLU A 264 21.88 -6.01 15.97
CA GLU A 264 21.42 -7.21 15.27
C GLU A 264 20.84 -6.90 13.89
N ILE A 265 20.58 -5.63 13.59
CA ILE A 265 19.93 -5.14 12.35
C ILE A 265 20.92 -4.54 11.39
N ALA A 266 21.91 -3.78 11.88
CA ALA A 266 22.91 -3.11 11.05
C ALA A 266 23.63 -4.10 10.13
N GLY A 267 23.71 -3.76 8.83
CA GLY A 267 24.27 -4.60 7.79
C GLY A 267 23.41 -5.80 7.35
N LYS A 268 22.19 -5.93 7.88
CA LYS A 268 21.29 -7.08 7.64
C LYS A 268 19.83 -6.66 7.45
N ALA A 269 19.56 -5.36 7.37
CA ALA A 269 18.19 -4.86 7.22
C ALA A 269 17.56 -5.31 5.91
N ASN A 270 16.27 -5.65 5.96
CA ASN A 270 15.44 -5.94 4.81
C ASN A 270 14.18 -5.07 4.75
N VAL A 271 13.94 -4.28 5.81
CA VAL A 271 12.88 -3.27 5.87
C VAL A 271 13.53 -1.93 6.21
N LEU A 272 13.32 -0.94 5.35
CA LEU A 272 13.90 0.39 5.46
C LEU A 272 12.79 1.41 5.72
N VAL A 273 12.86 2.13 6.84
CA VAL A 273 11.89 3.19 7.18
C VAL A 273 12.58 4.54 7.05
N VAL A 274 12.12 5.32 6.08
CA VAL A 274 12.68 6.64 5.78
C VAL A 274 12.09 7.70 6.70
N PRO A 275 12.85 8.77 7.05
CA PRO A 275 12.43 9.78 8.02
C PRO A 275 11.32 10.72 7.50
N SER A 276 11.11 10.79 6.19
CA SER A 276 10.09 11.59 5.52
C SER A 276 9.83 11.08 4.11
N LEU A 277 8.66 11.45 3.57
CA LEU A 277 8.22 11.02 2.24
C LEU A 277 9.17 11.46 1.14
N GLU A 278 9.61 12.73 1.15
CA GLU A 278 10.49 13.24 0.11
C GLU A 278 11.80 12.46 0.01
N VAL A 279 12.38 12.04 1.14
CA VAL A 279 13.60 11.22 1.15
C VAL A 279 13.35 9.89 0.46
N GLY A 280 12.28 9.19 0.83
CA GLY A 280 11.94 7.89 0.24
C GLY A 280 11.51 8.00 -1.22
N ASN A 281 10.68 8.98 -1.55
CA ASN A 281 10.16 9.17 -2.90
C ASN A 281 11.27 9.53 -3.90
N ILE A 282 12.14 10.49 -3.56
CA ILE A 282 13.27 10.88 -4.42
C ILE A 282 14.22 9.69 -4.61
N CYS A 283 14.57 8.98 -3.53
CA CYS A 283 15.44 7.81 -3.60
C CYS A 283 14.83 6.73 -4.50
N LEU A 284 13.55 6.42 -4.30
CA LEU A 284 12.84 5.41 -5.06
C LEU A 284 12.76 5.75 -6.56
N LEU A 285 12.31 6.95 -6.91
CA LEU A 285 12.17 7.37 -8.31
C LEU A 285 13.50 7.51 -9.04
N TYR A 286 14.58 7.79 -8.34
CA TYR A 286 15.91 7.89 -8.93
C TYR A 286 16.58 6.53 -9.17
N THR A 287 16.30 5.54 -8.31
CA THR A 287 17.06 4.27 -8.29
C THR A 287 16.27 3.06 -8.83
N SER A 288 14.97 3.21 -9.10
CA SER A 288 14.12 2.12 -9.56
C SER A 288 13.39 2.48 -10.86
N ASP A 289 12.69 1.52 -11.44
CA ASP A 289 11.80 1.68 -12.60
C ASP A 289 10.44 2.31 -12.25
N ALA A 290 10.19 2.65 -11.00
CA ALA A 290 8.95 3.31 -10.56
C ALA A 290 8.67 4.66 -11.23
N ALA A 291 9.68 5.28 -11.86
CA ALA A 291 9.52 6.52 -12.64
C ALA A 291 8.96 6.30 -14.05
N ASP A 292 8.92 5.05 -14.51
CA ASP A 292 8.50 4.69 -15.88
C ASP A 292 6.99 4.39 -15.98
N GLU A 293 6.27 4.45 -14.87
CA GLU A 293 4.83 4.15 -14.76
C GLU A 293 3.91 5.39 -14.90
#